data_91f67a6b76c45928450c9def5dfe91cd
#
_entry.id   91f67a6b76c45928450c9def5dfe91cd
#
_cell.length_a   1.000
_cell.length_b   1.000
_cell.length_c   1.000
_cell.angle_alpha   90.00
_cell.angle_beta   90.00
_cell.angle_gamma   90.00
#
_symmetry.space_group_name_H-M   'P 1'
#
loop_
_entity.id
_entity.type
_entity.pdbx_description
1 polymer ?
#
loop_
_entity_poly.entity_id
_entity_poly.type
_entity_poly.pdbx_seq_one_letter_code
_entity_poly.pdbx_strand_id
1 'polypeptide(L)'
;MNNTFARRIAAMNAMYSLPASECPVLPEDIVGRLTKFKATLMDEVHEIDEIVALAQKGVPPADILVAMADLLGDVIVYCRSEALKYGLPLEDVLDIIMDSNESKLGADGKPIYDANGKFLKGPG
;
A
#
# COMPACT_ATOMS: atom_id res chain seq x y z
N MET A 1 -6.00 -8.47 -10.65
CA MET A 1 -5.10 -7.35 -10.98
C MET A 1 -4.31 -7.70 -12.24
N ASN A 2 -4.04 -6.71 -13.06
CA ASN A 2 -3.35 -6.89 -14.33
C ASN A 2 -1.88 -7.27 -14.12
N ASN A 3 -1.43 -8.37 -14.76
CA ASN A 3 -0.05 -8.83 -14.68
C ASN A 3 0.98 -7.84 -15.27
N THR A 4 0.53 -6.90 -16.09
CA THR A 4 1.41 -5.88 -16.68
C THR A 4 2.09 -5.03 -15.62
N PHE A 5 1.36 -4.61 -14.60
CA PHE A 5 1.93 -3.82 -13.52
C PHE A 5 2.96 -4.63 -12.73
N ALA A 6 2.64 -5.87 -12.38
CA ALA A 6 3.57 -6.75 -11.66
C ALA A 6 4.87 -6.96 -12.45
N ARG A 7 4.77 -7.15 -13.77
CA ARG A 7 5.94 -7.31 -14.65
C ARG A 7 6.80 -6.05 -14.68
N ARG A 8 6.17 -4.87 -14.71
CA ARG A 8 6.90 -3.59 -14.71
C ARG A 8 7.64 -3.39 -13.39
N ILE A 9 7.04 -3.77 -12.28
CA ILE A 9 7.70 -3.69 -10.97
C ILE A 9 8.90 -4.65 -10.92
N ALA A 10 8.73 -5.89 -11.43
CA ALA A 10 9.83 -6.85 -11.48
C ALA A 10 10.99 -6.31 -12.34
N ALA A 11 10.68 -5.71 -13.50
CA ALA A 11 11.69 -5.11 -14.37
C ALA A 11 12.39 -3.92 -13.69
N MET A 12 11.64 -3.10 -12.95
CA MET A 12 12.20 -1.97 -12.19
C MET A 12 13.15 -2.48 -11.11
N ASN A 13 12.74 -3.49 -10.34
CA ASN A 13 13.61 -4.05 -9.30
C ASN A 13 14.90 -4.61 -9.91
N ALA A 14 14.81 -5.29 -11.04
CA ALA A 14 15.98 -5.80 -11.75
C ALA A 14 16.89 -4.67 -12.24
N MET A 15 16.31 -3.60 -12.77
CA MET A 15 17.06 -2.43 -13.27
C MET A 15 17.88 -1.77 -12.15
N TYR A 16 17.33 -1.69 -10.95
CA TYR A 16 18.01 -1.10 -9.80
C TYR A 16 18.75 -2.12 -8.95
N SER A 17 18.91 -3.35 -9.44
CA SER A 17 19.56 -4.45 -8.72
C SER A 17 18.97 -4.70 -7.33
N LEU A 18 17.66 -4.51 -7.19
CA LEU A 18 16.96 -4.77 -5.94
C LEU A 18 16.67 -6.26 -5.80
N PRO A 19 16.59 -6.78 -4.57
CA PRO A 19 16.25 -8.19 -4.36
C PRO A 19 14.89 -8.54 -4.95
N ALA A 20 14.76 -9.79 -5.40
CA ALA A 20 13.48 -10.37 -5.82
C ALA A 20 13.50 -11.85 -5.50
N SER A 21 12.35 -12.40 -5.13
CA SER A 21 12.22 -13.83 -4.86
C SER A 21 10.92 -14.37 -5.44
N GLU A 22 10.96 -15.59 -5.98
CA GLU A 22 9.78 -16.27 -6.51
C GLU A 22 8.99 -16.99 -5.42
N CYS A 23 9.62 -17.28 -4.30
CA CYS A 23 8.99 -17.97 -3.17
C CYS A 23 9.08 -17.10 -1.91
N PRO A 24 8.13 -17.22 -0.98
CA PRO A 24 8.22 -16.49 0.29
C PRO A 24 9.54 -16.77 1.00
N VAL A 25 10.24 -15.73 1.37
CA VAL A 25 11.53 -15.83 2.06
C VAL A 25 11.70 -14.70 3.04
N LEU A 26 12.16 -15.04 4.25
CA LEU A 26 12.52 -14.05 5.25
C LEU A 26 14.03 -13.86 5.21
N PRO A 27 14.54 -12.69 4.79
CA PRO A 27 15.99 -12.46 4.76
C PRO A 27 16.56 -12.37 6.17
N GLU A 28 17.85 -12.65 6.31
CA GLU A 28 18.54 -12.56 7.60
C GLU A 28 18.47 -11.14 8.18
N ASP A 29 18.61 -10.12 7.35
CA ASP A 29 18.56 -8.72 7.77
C ASP A 29 17.15 -8.15 7.66
N ILE A 30 16.14 -8.86 8.17
CA ILE A 30 14.76 -8.40 8.11
C ILE A 30 14.57 -7.10 8.90
N VAL A 31 15.26 -6.95 10.03
CA VAL A 31 15.14 -5.73 10.84
C VAL A 31 15.63 -4.52 10.07
N GLY A 32 16.79 -4.61 9.43
CA GLY A 32 17.33 -3.52 8.61
C GLY A 32 16.44 -3.19 7.42
N ARG A 33 15.93 -4.22 6.75
CA ARG A 33 15.03 -4.03 5.60
C ARG A 33 13.71 -3.37 5.98
N LEU A 34 13.09 -3.81 7.05
CA LEU A 34 11.84 -3.22 7.54
C LEU A 34 12.06 -1.78 8.03
N THR A 35 13.19 -1.53 8.68
CA THR A 35 13.55 -0.17 9.12
C THR A 35 13.70 0.76 7.92
N LYS A 36 14.35 0.28 6.86
CA LYS A 36 14.52 1.05 5.62
C LYS A 36 13.19 1.30 4.93
N PHE A 37 12.33 0.29 4.86
CA PHE A 37 10.99 0.42 4.28
C PHE A 37 10.15 1.41 5.08
N LYS A 38 10.22 1.35 6.41
CA LYS A 38 9.56 2.34 7.26
C LYS A 38 10.00 3.77 6.93
N ALA A 39 11.30 3.99 6.77
CA ALA A 39 11.82 5.31 6.42
C ALA A 39 11.26 5.78 5.06
N THR A 40 11.20 4.89 4.08
CA THR A 40 10.61 5.19 2.76
C THR A 40 9.15 5.59 2.89
N LEU A 41 8.35 4.84 3.65
CA LEU A 41 6.95 5.17 3.87
C LEU A 41 6.78 6.47 4.66
N MET A 42 7.65 6.74 5.63
CA MET A 42 7.58 7.98 6.40
C MET A 42 7.83 9.22 5.54
N ASP A 43 8.68 9.13 4.53
CA ASP A 43 8.85 10.23 3.57
C ASP A 43 7.53 10.53 2.86
N GLU A 44 6.78 9.49 2.45
CA GLU A 44 5.47 9.65 1.82
C GLU A 44 4.43 10.20 2.81
N VAL A 45 4.47 9.76 4.07
CA VAL A 45 3.60 10.29 5.11
C VAL A 45 3.83 11.79 5.30
N HIS A 46 5.09 12.24 5.28
CA HIS A 46 5.41 13.65 5.38
C HIS A 46 4.92 14.46 4.17
N GLU A 47 4.88 13.86 2.98
CA GLU A 47 4.30 14.52 1.80
C GLU A 47 2.82 14.83 1.97
N ILE A 48 2.10 14.06 2.80
CA ILE A 48 0.70 14.37 3.13
C ILE A 48 0.60 15.75 3.77
N ASP A 49 1.53 16.09 4.69
CA ASP A 49 1.56 17.40 5.33
C ASP A 49 1.79 18.52 4.31
N GLU A 50 2.63 18.27 3.31
CA GLU A 50 2.86 19.23 2.22
C GLU A 50 1.59 19.46 1.39
N ILE A 51 0.84 18.38 1.09
CA ILE A 51 -0.42 18.47 0.35
C ILE A 51 -1.47 19.24 1.16
N VAL A 52 -1.55 18.97 2.47
CA VAL A 52 -2.43 19.71 3.39
C VAL A 52 -2.11 21.19 3.33
N ALA A 53 -0.82 21.55 3.38
CA ALA A 53 -0.38 22.94 3.32
C ALA A 53 -0.79 23.60 1.99
N LEU A 54 -0.65 22.90 0.88
CA LEU A 54 -1.09 23.41 -0.43
C LEU A 54 -2.60 23.66 -0.45
N ALA A 55 -3.38 22.72 0.08
CA ALA A 55 -4.84 22.87 0.16
C ALA A 55 -5.24 24.07 1.01
N GLN A 56 -4.56 24.27 2.14
CA GLN A 56 -4.81 25.40 3.03
C GLN A 56 -4.47 26.75 2.40
N LYS A 57 -3.51 26.78 1.51
CA LYS A 57 -3.12 27.99 0.75
C LYS A 57 -4.06 28.32 -0.40
N GLY A 58 -5.03 27.46 -0.68
CA GLY A 58 -5.98 27.69 -1.78
C GLY A 58 -5.44 27.37 -3.15
N VAL A 59 -4.45 26.49 -3.25
CA VAL A 59 -3.94 25.98 -4.54
C VAL A 59 -5.10 25.34 -5.32
N PRO A 60 -5.17 25.48 -6.66
CA PRO A 60 -6.28 24.95 -7.45
C PRO A 60 -6.53 23.45 -7.19
N PRO A 61 -7.80 23.01 -7.10
CA PRO A 61 -8.12 21.61 -6.84
C PRO A 61 -7.46 20.61 -7.79
N ALA A 62 -7.29 20.96 -9.06
CA ALA A 62 -6.62 20.08 -10.03
C ALA A 62 -5.19 19.76 -9.61
N ASP A 63 -4.45 20.74 -9.07
CA ASP A 63 -3.08 20.56 -8.62
C ASP A 63 -3.02 19.67 -7.35
N ILE A 64 -3.99 19.83 -6.47
CA ILE A 64 -4.11 18.98 -5.27
C ILE A 64 -4.37 17.52 -5.67
N LEU A 65 -5.28 17.32 -6.63
CA LEU A 65 -5.60 15.96 -7.11
C LEU A 65 -4.39 15.27 -7.74
N VAL A 66 -3.58 16.02 -8.52
CA VAL A 66 -2.34 15.48 -9.09
C VAL A 66 -1.37 15.07 -8.00
N ALA A 67 -1.18 15.92 -6.98
CA ALA A 67 -0.28 15.62 -5.87
C ALA A 67 -0.75 14.37 -5.09
N MET A 68 -2.06 14.25 -4.87
CA MET A 68 -2.64 13.07 -4.21
C MET A 68 -2.45 11.80 -5.03
N ALA A 69 -2.69 11.87 -6.33
CA ALA A 69 -2.53 10.72 -7.22
C ALA A 69 -1.07 10.24 -7.24
N ASP A 70 -0.13 11.16 -7.26
CA ASP A 70 1.29 10.87 -7.24
C ASP A 70 1.69 10.16 -5.94
N LEU A 71 1.26 10.69 -4.80
CA LEU A 71 1.51 10.08 -3.49
C LEU A 71 0.93 8.66 -3.41
N LEU A 72 -0.33 8.48 -3.80
CA LEU A 72 -0.98 7.18 -3.72
C LEU A 72 -0.31 6.16 -4.64
N GLY A 73 0.06 6.60 -5.84
CA GLY A 73 0.78 5.75 -6.80
C GLY A 73 2.13 5.32 -6.26
N ASP A 74 2.90 6.24 -5.69
CA ASP A 74 4.22 5.95 -5.13
C ASP A 74 4.12 4.92 -3.99
N VAL A 75 3.15 5.08 -3.09
CA VAL A 75 2.95 4.12 -1.99
C VAL A 75 2.65 2.72 -2.52
N ILE A 76 1.80 2.61 -3.54
CA ILE A 76 1.48 1.32 -4.16
C ILE A 76 2.73 0.70 -4.79
N VAL A 77 3.53 1.49 -5.50
CA VAL A 77 4.78 1.01 -6.12
C VAL A 77 5.75 0.51 -5.05
N TYR A 78 5.95 1.25 -3.97
CA TYR A 78 6.83 0.83 -2.88
C TYR A 78 6.36 -0.47 -2.22
N CYS A 79 5.06 -0.60 -1.97
CA CYS A 79 4.51 -1.81 -1.36
C CYS A 79 4.67 -3.02 -2.27
N ARG A 80 4.42 -2.85 -3.56
CA ARG A 80 4.56 -3.95 -4.51
C ARG A 80 6.00 -4.36 -4.71
N SER A 81 6.92 -3.39 -4.79
CA SER A 81 8.35 -3.66 -4.86
C SER A 81 8.83 -4.42 -3.62
N GLU A 82 8.35 -4.02 -2.46
CA GLU A 82 8.71 -4.67 -1.21
C GLU A 82 8.20 -6.12 -1.17
N ALA A 83 6.96 -6.36 -1.58
CA ALA A 83 6.41 -7.71 -1.65
C ALA A 83 7.25 -8.63 -2.55
N LEU A 84 7.74 -8.11 -3.67
CA LEU A 84 8.58 -8.88 -4.59
C LEU A 84 9.91 -9.29 -3.94
N LYS A 85 10.48 -8.43 -3.11
CA LYS A 85 11.74 -8.72 -2.42
C LYS A 85 11.63 -9.94 -1.51
N TYR A 86 10.45 -10.17 -0.93
CA TYR A 86 10.21 -11.28 0.00
C TYR A 86 9.46 -12.44 -0.65
N GLY A 87 9.18 -12.34 -1.96
CA GLY A 87 8.44 -13.38 -2.67
C GLY A 87 6.98 -13.51 -2.21
N LEU A 88 6.38 -12.43 -1.73
CA LEU A 88 5.00 -12.45 -1.25
C LEU A 88 4.02 -12.26 -2.43
N PRO A 89 3.00 -13.14 -2.56
CA PRO A 89 2.00 -13.03 -3.63
C PRO A 89 0.98 -11.95 -3.29
N LEU A 90 1.33 -10.69 -3.52
CA LEU A 90 0.55 -9.55 -3.04
C LEU A 90 -0.87 -9.52 -3.60
N GLU A 91 -1.08 -9.92 -4.86
CA GLU A 91 -2.42 -9.98 -5.47
C GLU A 91 -3.34 -10.94 -4.71
N ASP A 92 -2.83 -12.13 -4.38
CA ASP A 92 -3.59 -13.12 -3.61
C ASP A 92 -3.87 -12.62 -2.20
N VAL A 93 -2.90 -11.94 -1.58
CA VAL A 93 -3.07 -11.33 -0.26
C VAL A 93 -4.16 -10.26 -0.31
N LEU A 94 -4.17 -9.43 -1.35
CA LEU A 94 -5.20 -8.39 -1.52
C LEU A 94 -6.59 -9.00 -1.68
N ASP A 95 -6.71 -10.10 -2.43
CA ASP A 95 -8.00 -10.80 -2.57
C ASP A 95 -8.49 -11.30 -1.22
N ILE A 96 -7.62 -11.88 -0.41
CA ILE A 96 -7.96 -12.36 0.94
C ILE A 96 -8.38 -11.18 1.83
N ILE A 97 -7.68 -10.07 1.75
CA ILE A 97 -8.02 -8.86 2.52
C ILE A 97 -9.40 -8.33 2.09
N MET A 98 -9.68 -8.30 0.79
CA MET A 98 -10.98 -7.84 0.30
C MET A 98 -12.10 -8.76 0.76
N ASP A 99 -11.91 -10.07 0.68
CA ASP A 99 -12.89 -11.04 1.20
C ASP A 99 -13.15 -10.82 2.68
N SER A 100 -12.10 -10.61 3.46
CA SER A 100 -12.21 -10.32 4.89
C SER A 100 -12.97 -9.02 5.15
N ASN A 101 -12.71 -7.97 4.37
CA ASN A 101 -13.40 -6.69 4.51
C ASN A 101 -14.89 -6.82 4.17
N GLU A 102 -15.23 -7.59 3.15
CA GLU A 102 -16.61 -7.86 2.78
C GLU A 102 -17.33 -8.64 3.88
N SER A 103 -16.64 -9.54 4.60
CA SER A 103 -17.21 -10.30 5.70
C SER A 103 -17.48 -9.47 6.95
N LYS A 104 -17.01 -8.22 7.01
CA LYS A 104 -17.20 -7.32 8.16
C LYS A 104 -18.55 -6.62 8.18
N LEU A 105 -19.51 -7.10 7.38
CA LEU A 105 -20.89 -6.60 7.40
C LEU A 105 -21.68 -7.25 8.52
N GLY A 106 -22.60 -6.49 9.14
CA GLY A 106 -23.52 -7.02 10.13
C GLY A 106 -24.62 -7.87 9.51
N ALA A 107 -25.49 -8.42 10.36
CA ALA A 107 -26.60 -9.27 9.94
C ALA A 107 -27.57 -8.57 8.99
N ASP A 108 -27.63 -7.23 9.02
CA ASP A 108 -28.48 -6.42 8.13
C ASP A 108 -27.78 -6.07 6.80
N GLY A 109 -26.60 -6.61 6.53
CA GLY A 109 -25.82 -6.33 5.34
C GLY A 109 -25.08 -4.99 5.36
N LYS A 110 -25.08 -4.30 6.50
CA LYS A 110 -24.43 -2.99 6.65
C LYS A 110 -23.13 -3.12 7.43
N PRO A 111 -22.17 -2.22 7.18
CA PRO A 111 -20.93 -2.24 7.95
C PRO A 111 -21.16 -1.99 9.43
N ILE A 112 -20.35 -2.64 10.26
CA ILE A 112 -20.31 -2.43 11.70
C ILE A 112 -19.04 -1.65 12.02
N TYR A 113 -19.20 -0.58 12.80
CA TYR A 113 -18.08 0.28 13.18
C TYR A 113 -17.84 0.22 14.69
N ASP A 114 -16.57 0.37 15.10
CA ASP A 114 -16.24 0.57 16.50
C ASP A 114 -16.47 2.04 16.91
N ALA A 115 -16.17 2.38 18.17
CA ALA A 115 -16.36 3.72 18.68
C ALA A 115 -15.51 4.79 17.97
N ASN A 116 -14.45 4.37 17.26
CA ASN A 116 -13.55 5.25 16.52
C ASN A 116 -13.89 5.32 15.03
N GLY A 117 -14.98 4.69 14.60
CA GLY A 117 -15.39 4.66 13.20
C GLY A 117 -14.64 3.64 12.36
N LYS A 118 -13.93 2.71 12.98
CA LYS A 118 -13.22 1.66 12.28
C LYS A 118 -14.10 0.43 12.07
N PHE A 119 -13.98 -0.22 10.92
CA PHE A 119 -14.73 -1.45 10.61
C PHE A 119 -14.44 -2.54 11.63
N LEU A 120 -15.51 -3.17 12.12
CA LEU A 120 -15.41 -4.40 12.89
C LEU A 120 -15.63 -5.60 11.96
N LYS A 121 -15.02 -6.74 12.31
CA LYS A 121 -15.18 -7.97 11.57
C LYS A 121 -16.60 -8.49 11.76
N GLY A 122 -17.28 -8.83 10.66
CA GLY A 122 -18.63 -9.37 10.68
C GLY A 122 -18.71 -10.81 11.15
N PRO A 123 -19.94 -11.35 11.24
CA PRO A 123 -20.17 -12.70 11.77
C PRO A 123 -19.85 -13.83 10.80
N GLY A 124 -19.27 -13.56 9.70
CA GLY A 124 -18.99 -14.59 8.68
C GLY A 124 -17.57 -15.12 8.70
#